data_ed435b74945aea8a3c68120137410a1a
#
_entry.id   ed435b74945aea8a3c68120137410a1a
#
_cell.length_a   1.000
_cell.length_b   1.000
_cell.length_c   1.000
_cell.angle_alpha   90.00
_cell.angle_beta   90.00
_cell.angle_gamma   90.00
#
_symmetry.space_group_name_H-M   'P 1'
#
loop_
_entity.id
_entity.type
_entity.pdbx_description
1 polymer ?
#
loop_
_entity_poly.entity_id
_entity_poly.type
_entity_poly.pdbx_seq_one_letter_code
_entity_poly.pdbx_strand_id
1 'polypeptide(L)'
;MPEEKNTVEESKDDLNKENKDKSKDKKVEAKKEISPEEKIVELEDKLTRSFAELENQRRRFEKEKDEAFDYGGMVFARDALNLLDNLERSKQSINNDQNLDENSKKKIMDHIEIILNDTLTIFKKNNIVPVVSINEKLDPNKHQAMMEIEDNSKEPGTIVQEIQKGFMLKDRLLRPSLVGVSKKPQKTAEKEPKK
;
A
#
# COMPACT_ATOMS: atom_id res chain seq x y z
N MET A 1 13.51 -42.38 21.56
CA MET A 1 13.99 -43.60 20.86
C MET A 1 12.87 -44.12 20.00
N PRO A 2 13.08 -44.56 18.75
CA PRO A 2 14.30 -44.60 17.93
C PRO A 2 14.30 -43.53 16.81
N GLU A 3 15.33 -42.99 16.32
CA GLU A 3 16.37 -43.32 15.35
C GLU A 3 15.91 -44.08 14.08
N GLU A 4 16.02 -43.38 12.94
CA GLU A 4 16.33 -43.93 11.62
C GLU A 4 16.83 -42.75 10.76
N LYS A 5 18.11 -42.65 10.54
CA LYS A 5 19.09 -43.22 9.62
C LYS A 5 18.73 -43.10 8.14
N ASN A 6 19.48 -42.19 7.52
CA ASN A 6 20.24 -42.30 6.27
C ASN A 6 19.70 -43.20 5.16
N THR A 7 19.58 -42.64 3.97
CA THR A 7 20.21 -43.23 2.76
C THR A 7 20.49 -42.19 1.71
N VAL A 8 21.78 -42.02 1.47
CA VAL A 8 22.38 -41.47 0.25
C VAL A 8 22.33 -42.60 -0.77
N GLU A 9 21.85 -42.36 -1.95
CA GLU A 9 22.15 -43.18 -3.12
C GLU A 9 22.53 -42.31 -4.30
N GLU A 10 23.80 -42.53 -4.64
CA GLU A 10 24.44 -42.20 -5.90
C GLU A 10 23.73 -42.94 -7.07
N SER A 11 23.60 -42.27 -8.17
CA SER A 11 23.64 -42.97 -9.48
C SER A 11 24.55 -42.20 -10.43
N LYS A 12 25.74 -42.70 -10.52
CA LYS A 12 26.64 -42.58 -11.67
C LYS A 12 26.15 -43.54 -12.73
N ASP A 13 26.55 -43.18 -13.90
CA ASP A 13 26.79 -43.95 -15.12
C ASP A 13 25.79 -43.72 -16.26
N ASP A 14 26.38 -43.32 -17.24
CA ASP A 14 26.70 -43.74 -18.60
C ASP A 14 26.20 -42.77 -19.67
N LEU A 15 27.09 -42.23 -20.44
CA LEU A 15 27.39 -42.65 -21.80
C LEU A 15 28.41 -41.73 -22.46
N ASN A 16 29.58 -42.30 -22.49
CA ASN A 16 30.66 -41.94 -23.41
C ASN A 16 30.33 -42.61 -24.77
N LYS A 17 30.34 -41.84 -25.85
CA LYS A 17 30.96 -42.17 -27.12
C LYS A 17 30.57 -41.26 -28.29
N GLU A 18 31.65 -40.86 -28.93
CA GLU A 18 31.80 -40.59 -30.37
C GLU A 18 31.24 -39.25 -30.89
N ASN A 19 32.07 -38.31 -31.30
CA ASN A 19 32.83 -38.47 -32.53
C ASN A 19 33.88 -37.37 -32.73
N LYS A 20 34.96 -37.79 -33.26
CA LYS A 20 36.12 -37.06 -33.75
C LYS A 20 35.77 -36.01 -34.82
N ASP A 21 36.68 -35.04 -34.81
CA ASP A 21 37.16 -34.31 -35.98
C ASP A 21 36.43 -33.07 -36.42
N LYS A 22 36.99 -31.94 -36.03
CA LYS A 22 37.54 -30.96 -36.98
C LYS A 22 38.30 -29.86 -36.23
N SER A 23 39.61 -29.98 -36.40
CA SER A 23 40.58 -28.96 -36.20
C SER A 23 40.20 -27.64 -36.86
N LYS A 24 40.31 -26.56 -36.16
CA LYS A 24 41.03 -25.33 -36.50
C LYS A 24 40.43 -24.13 -35.80
N ASP A 25 41.37 -23.35 -35.31
CA ASP A 25 41.28 -22.01 -34.79
C ASP A 25 41.03 -21.85 -33.28
N LYS A 26 41.97 -22.37 -32.51
CA LYS A 26 42.37 -21.75 -31.27
C LYS A 26 43.05 -20.37 -31.61
N LYS A 27 42.20 -19.37 -31.70
CA LYS A 27 42.73 -17.99 -31.52
C LYS A 27 43.10 -17.87 -30.05
N VAL A 28 44.41 -18.08 -29.81
CA VAL A 28 45.03 -17.76 -28.53
C VAL A 28 44.94 -16.25 -28.44
N GLU A 29 43.95 -15.75 -27.70
CA GLU A 29 43.98 -14.37 -27.22
C GLU A 29 45.23 -14.28 -26.33
N ALA A 30 46.30 -13.74 -26.89
CA ALA A 30 47.47 -13.36 -26.16
C ALA A 30 46.98 -12.43 -25.03
N LYS A 31 47.00 -12.91 -23.81
CA LYS A 31 46.89 -12.06 -22.62
C LYS A 31 48.07 -11.07 -22.75
N LYS A 32 47.76 -9.85 -23.19
CA LYS A 32 48.70 -8.73 -23.08
C LYS A 32 49.10 -8.69 -21.60
N GLU A 33 50.32 -8.93 -21.28
CA GLU A 33 50.88 -8.70 -19.95
C GLU A 33 50.74 -7.20 -19.70
N ILE A 34 49.68 -6.84 -18.98
CA ILE A 34 49.38 -5.46 -18.57
C ILE A 34 50.55 -5.06 -17.65
N SER A 35 51.17 -3.94 -17.90
CA SER A 35 52.29 -3.46 -17.08
C SER A 35 51.82 -3.27 -15.62
N PRO A 36 52.73 -3.40 -14.64
CA PRO A 36 52.35 -3.17 -13.23
C PRO A 36 51.72 -1.78 -13.02
N GLU A 37 52.15 -0.77 -13.76
CA GLU A 37 51.64 0.61 -13.69
C GLU A 37 50.20 0.69 -14.21
N GLU A 38 49.89 0.04 -15.33
CA GLU A 38 48.54 -0.01 -15.87
C GLU A 38 47.57 -0.77 -14.91
N LYS A 39 48.05 -1.81 -14.21
CA LYS A 39 47.27 -2.50 -13.19
C LYS A 39 46.96 -1.62 -11.98
N ILE A 40 47.92 -0.77 -11.58
CA ILE A 40 47.70 0.17 -10.47
C ILE A 40 46.61 1.17 -10.85
N VAL A 41 46.67 1.77 -12.03
CA VAL A 41 45.64 2.70 -12.50
C VAL A 41 44.28 2.04 -12.61
N GLU A 42 44.20 0.81 -13.15
CA GLU A 42 42.91 0.06 -13.22
C GLU A 42 42.35 -0.24 -11.82
N LEU A 43 43.19 -0.56 -10.87
CA LEU A 43 42.78 -0.81 -9.49
C LEU A 43 42.31 0.46 -8.77
N GLU A 44 43.00 1.57 -9.00
CA GLU A 44 42.62 2.87 -8.47
C GLU A 44 41.26 3.34 -9.03
N ASP A 45 41.03 3.15 -10.34
CA ASP A 45 39.73 3.44 -10.96
C ASP A 45 38.62 2.54 -10.38
N LYS A 46 38.88 1.25 -10.23
CA LYS A 46 37.91 0.31 -9.59
C LYS A 46 37.62 0.71 -8.16
N LEU A 47 38.65 1.07 -7.40
CA LEU A 47 38.52 1.50 -6.02
C LEU A 47 37.71 2.79 -5.92
N THR A 48 38.01 3.77 -6.76
CA THR A 48 37.25 5.03 -6.81
C THR A 48 35.77 4.79 -7.14
N ARG A 49 35.52 3.95 -8.16
CA ARG A 49 34.13 3.55 -8.49
C ARG A 49 33.44 2.83 -7.35
N SER A 50 34.13 1.89 -6.69
CA SER A 50 33.59 1.16 -5.55
C SER A 50 33.25 2.10 -4.39
N PHE A 51 34.11 3.08 -4.10
CA PHE A 51 33.78 4.11 -3.08
C PHE A 51 32.57 4.93 -3.44
N ALA A 52 32.43 5.34 -4.71
CA ALA A 52 31.26 6.08 -5.18
C ALA A 52 29.98 5.23 -5.06
N GLU A 53 30.05 3.94 -5.40
CA GLU A 53 28.95 3.01 -5.26
C GLU A 53 28.57 2.80 -3.79
N LEU A 54 29.53 2.62 -2.89
CA LEU A 54 29.30 2.50 -1.46
C LEU A 54 28.61 3.74 -0.87
N GLU A 55 29.04 4.93 -1.25
CA GLU A 55 28.43 6.18 -0.80
C GLU A 55 26.98 6.32 -1.31
N ASN A 56 26.74 5.95 -2.57
CA ASN A 56 25.38 5.92 -3.12
C ASN A 56 24.49 4.91 -2.40
N GLN A 57 25.00 3.70 -2.12
CA GLN A 57 24.29 2.68 -1.36
C GLN A 57 24.00 3.16 0.06
N ARG A 58 24.97 3.78 0.73
CA ARG A 58 24.79 4.32 2.07
C ARG A 58 23.64 5.33 2.13
N ARG A 59 23.65 6.31 1.20
CA ARG A 59 22.58 7.30 1.11
C ARG A 59 21.21 6.67 0.83
N ARG A 60 21.20 5.62 0.01
CA ARG A 60 19.97 4.88 -0.27
C ARG A 60 19.46 4.16 0.97
N PHE A 61 20.33 3.44 1.68
CA PHE A 61 19.96 2.73 2.92
C PHE A 61 19.52 3.68 4.03
N GLU A 62 20.11 4.84 4.16
CA GLU A 62 19.64 5.87 5.10
C GLU A 62 18.21 6.28 4.80
N LYS A 63 17.87 6.56 3.54
CA LYS A 63 16.50 6.87 3.12
C LYS A 63 15.53 5.70 3.36
N GLU A 64 15.93 4.50 2.97
CA GLU A 64 15.10 3.29 3.16
C GLU A 64 14.85 3.03 4.66
N LYS A 65 15.85 3.26 5.50
CA LYS A 65 15.72 3.15 6.95
C LYS A 65 14.72 4.17 7.51
N ASP A 66 14.82 5.43 7.10
CA ASP A 66 13.93 6.49 7.55
C ASP A 66 12.50 6.24 7.06
N GLU A 67 12.33 5.80 5.81
CA GLU A 67 11.03 5.39 5.27
C GLU A 67 10.47 4.17 6.02
N ALA A 68 11.29 3.18 6.32
CA ALA A 68 10.86 2.00 7.09
C ALA A 68 10.43 2.39 8.51
N PHE A 69 11.10 3.35 9.14
CA PHE A 69 10.70 3.88 10.44
C PHE A 69 9.40 4.66 10.36
N ASP A 70 9.25 5.49 9.35
CA ASP A 70 8.08 6.37 9.17
C ASP A 70 6.81 5.61 8.79
N TYR A 71 6.93 4.56 7.98
CA TYR A 71 5.79 3.82 7.44
C TYR A 71 5.71 2.36 7.89
N GLY A 72 6.60 1.90 8.77
CA GLY A 72 6.61 0.52 9.27
C GLY A 72 5.30 0.10 9.94
N GLY A 73 4.58 1.06 10.54
CA GLY A 73 3.27 0.84 11.13
C GLY A 73 2.09 0.83 10.15
N MET A 74 2.32 1.01 8.84
CA MET A 74 1.24 1.21 7.86
C MET A 74 0.25 0.04 7.79
N VAL A 75 0.73 -1.19 7.87
CA VAL A 75 -0.12 -2.40 7.84
C VAL A 75 -0.98 -2.45 9.09
N PHE A 76 -0.36 -2.30 10.26
CA PHE A 76 -1.10 -2.25 11.53
C PHE A 76 -2.11 -1.11 11.57
N ALA A 77 -1.74 0.08 11.10
CA ALA A 77 -2.63 1.23 11.03
C ALA A 77 -3.86 0.94 10.16
N ARG A 78 -3.67 0.28 9.02
CA ARG A 78 -4.77 -0.11 8.12
C ARG A 78 -5.72 -1.11 8.79
N ASP A 79 -5.20 -2.08 9.51
CA ASP A 79 -6.01 -3.07 10.23
C ASP A 79 -6.75 -2.42 11.42
N ALA A 80 -6.11 -1.46 12.10
CA ALA A 80 -6.72 -0.71 13.19
C ALA A 80 -7.91 0.17 12.73
N LEU A 81 -7.96 0.59 11.46
CA LEU A 81 -9.12 1.30 10.90
C LEU A 81 -10.40 0.45 10.93
N ASN A 82 -10.28 -0.88 10.83
CA ASN A 82 -11.44 -1.76 10.92
C ASN A 82 -12.08 -1.71 12.31
N LEU A 83 -11.29 -1.50 13.36
CA LEU A 83 -11.81 -1.31 14.71
C LEU A 83 -12.64 -0.02 14.81
N LEU A 84 -12.13 1.07 14.22
CA LEU A 84 -12.86 2.34 14.16
C LEU A 84 -14.20 2.19 13.43
N ASP A 85 -14.20 1.53 12.27
CA ASP A 85 -15.42 1.28 11.49
C ASP A 85 -16.43 0.43 12.29
N ASN A 86 -15.94 -0.56 13.02
CA ASN A 86 -16.81 -1.39 13.87
C ASN A 86 -17.44 -0.56 14.99
N LEU A 87 -16.70 0.37 15.61
CA LEU A 87 -17.24 1.27 16.62
C LEU A 87 -18.30 2.22 16.02
N GLU A 88 -18.04 2.79 14.85
CA GLU A 88 -19.02 3.65 14.16
C GLU A 88 -20.28 2.86 13.78
N ARG A 89 -20.13 1.64 13.29
CA ARG A 89 -21.26 0.76 12.98
C ARG A 89 -22.02 0.36 14.23
N SER A 90 -21.36 0.08 15.35
CA SER A 90 -22.00 -0.19 16.62
C SER A 90 -22.80 1.00 17.12
N LYS A 91 -22.25 2.22 16.98
CA LYS A 91 -22.96 3.47 17.29
C LYS A 91 -24.26 3.59 16.48
N GLN A 92 -24.20 3.33 15.18
CA GLN A 92 -25.38 3.37 14.31
C GLN A 92 -26.41 2.29 14.67
N SER A 93 -25.96 1.08 14.97
CA SER A 93 -26.83 -0.05 15.36
C SER A 93 -27.60 0.27 16.65
N ILE A 94 -26.92 0.77 17.67
CA ILE A 94 -27.52 1.15 18.94
C ILE A 94 -28.52 2.31 18.78
N ASN A 95 -28.18 3.28 17.93
CA ASN A 95 -29.08 4.39 17.65
C ASN A 95 -30.42 3.92 17.02
N ASN A 96 -30.37 2.87 16.21
CA ASN A 96 -31.52 2.31 15.50
C ASN A 96 -32.25 1.21 16.29
N ASP A 97 -31.71 0.78 17.44
CA ASP A 97 -32.34 -0.25 18.24
C ASP A 97 -33.58 0.29 18.98
N GLN A 98 -34.72 -0.26 18.67
CA GLN A 98 -36.01 0.10 19.27
C GLN A 98 -36.28 -0.57 20.63
N ASN A 99 -35.48 -1.58 21.00
CA ASN A 99 -35.69 -2.33 22.26
C ASN A 99 -34.95 -1.68 23.44
N LEU A 100 -34.06 -0.71 23.19
CA LEU A 100 -33.34 0.01 24.22
C LEU A 100 -34.11 1.25 24.66
N ASP A 101 -34.20 1.45 25.96
CA ASP A 101 -34.73 2.70 26.54
C ASP A 101 -33.77 3.88 26.26
N GLU A 102 -34.32 5.08 26.09
CA GLU A 102 -33.57 6.27 25.70
C GLU A 102 -32.42 6.64 26.67
N ASN A 103 -32.60 6.36 27.97
CA ASN A 103 -31.54 6.64 28.94
C ASN A 103 -30.37 5.69 28.82
N SER A 104 -30.62 4.39 28.61
CA SER A 104 -29.58 3.38 28.37
C SER A 104 -28.88 3.62 27.04
N LYS A 105 -29.64 3.92 25.98
CA LYS A 105 -29.13 4.27 24.69
C LYS A 105 -28.14 5.45 24.80
N LYS A 106 -28.54 6.54 25.46
CA LYS A 106 -27.70 7.72 25.65
C LYS A 106 -26.40 7.38 26.37
N LYS A 107 -26.44 6.65 27.48
CA LYS A 107 -25.25 6.24 28.22
C LYS A 107 -24.28 5.43 27.39
N ILE A 108 -24.78 4.45 26.65
CA ILE A 108 -23.95 3.60 25.77
C ILE A 108 -23.33 4.44 24.65
N MET A 109 -24.12 5.35 24.07
CA MET A 109 -23.63 6.26 23.03
C MET A 109 -22.50 7.17 23.54
N ASP A 110 -22.66 7.73 24.75
CA ASP A 110 -21.63 8.58 25.39
C ASP A 110 -20.33 7.78 25.60
N HIS A 111 -20.42 6.52 26.07
CA HIS A 111 -19.22 5.68 26.23
C HIS A 111 -18.53 5.34 24.89
N ILE A 112 -19.30 5.00 23.85
CA ILE A 112 -18.75 4.74 22.52
C ILE A 112 -18.08 5.99 21.96
N GLU A 113 -18.67 7.16 22.19
CA GLU A 113 -18.11 8.43 21.70
C GLU A 113 -16.76 8.76 22.37
N ILE A 114 -16.63 8.48 23.67
CA ILE A 114 -15.35 8.62 24.38
C ILE A 114 -14.30 7.70 23.73
N ILE A 115 -14.62 6.42 23.50
CA ILE A 115 -13.69 5.46 22.89
C ILE A 115 -13.29 5.90 21.47
N LEU A 116 -14.24 6.38 20.67
CA LEU A 116 -13.98 6.90 19.32
C LEU A 116 -13.03 8.10 19.37
N ASN A 117 -13.28 9.07 20.25
CA ASN A 117 -12.44 10.26 20.39
C ASN A 117 -11.03 9.93 20.87
N ASP A 118 -10.90 8.99 21.81
CA ASP A 118 -9.60 8.49 22.25
C ASP A 118 -8.84 7.81 21.13
N THR A 119 -9.52 6.95 20.36
CA THR A 119 -8.93 6.26 19.20
C THR A 119 -8.46 7.26 18.14
N LEU A 120 -9.27 8.25 17.79
CA LEU A 120 -8.90 9.30 16.85
C LEU A 120 -7.72 10.14 17.36
N THR A 121 -7.66 10.39 18.67
CA THR A 121 -6.55 11.11 19.31
C THR A 121 -5.25 10.31 19.22
N ILE A 122 -5.31 8.99 19.44
CA ILE A 122 -4.17 8.08 19.27
C ILE A 122 -3.71 8.08 17.81
N PHE A 123 -4.65 7.99 16.86
CA PHE A 123 -4.33 8.04 15.44
C PHE A 123 -3.64 9.35 15.07
N LYS A 124 -4.17 10.48 15.50
CA LYS A 124 -3.56 11.79 15.25
C LYS A 124 -2.14 11.91 15.82
N LYS A 125 -1.88 11.36 17.00
CA LYS A 125 -0.53 11.32 17.60
C LYS A 125 0.45 10.51 16.75
N ASN A 126 -0.05 9.50 16.03
CA ASN A 126 0.75 8.68 15.13
C ASN A 126 0.71 9.18 13.67
N ASN A 127 0.34 10.44 13.44
CA ASN A 127 0.25 11.07 12.12
C ASN A 127 -0.75 10.36 11.17
N ILE A 128 -1.75 9.68 11.72
CA ILE A 128 -2.88 9.14 10.97
C ILE A 128 -4.00 10.17 11.04
N VAL A 129 -4.34 10.75 9.89
CA VAL A 129 -5.35 11.80 9.79
C VAL A 129 -6.47 11.38 8.85
N PRO A 130 -7.74 11.75 9.16
CA PRO A 130 -8.84 11.49 8.25
C PRO A 130 -8.72 12.35 6.99
N VAL A 131 -9.15 11.80 5.87
CA VAL A 131 -9.30 12.54 4.61
C VAL A 131 -10.54 13.42 4.72
N VAL A 132 -10.42 14.70 4.37
CA VAL A 132 -11.57 15.59 4.28
C VAL A 132 -12.28 15.28 2.95
N SER A 133 -13.56 14.93 3.01
CA SER A 133 -14.29 14.46 1.85
C SER A 133 -15.57 15.27 1.59
N ILE A 134 -16.34 15.59 2.63
CA ILE A 134 -17.67 16.21 2.48
C ILE A 134 -17.57 17.62 1.91
N ASN A 135 -18.37 17.91 0.88
CA ASN A 135 -18.42 19.18 0.14
C ASN A 135 -17.17 19.49 -0.71
N GLU A 136 -16.23 18.55 -0.84
CA GLU A 136 -15.10 18.67 -1.76
C GLU A 136 -15.41 18.02 -3.11
N LYS A 137 -14.64 18.38 -4.13
CA LYS A 137 -14.68 17.69 -5.44
C LYS A 137 -14.02 16.33 -5.31
N LEU A 138 -14.53 15.36 -6.05
CA LEU A 138 -13.95 14.02 -6.08
C LEU A 138 -12.49 14.06 -6.56
N ASP A 139 -11.56 13.61 -5.70
CA ASP A 139 -10.15 13.39 -6.02
C ASP A 139 -9.90 11.87 -6.10
N PRO A 140 -9.61 11.31 -7.29
CA PRO A 140 -9.38 9.87 -7.44
C PRO A 140 -8.21 9.33 -6.61
N ASN A 141 -7.27 10.19 -6.17
CA ASN A 141 -6.14 9.77 -5.33
C ASN A 141 -6.53 9.57 -3.86
N LYS A 142 -7.64 10.17 -3.41
CA LYS A 142 -8.06 10.16 -2.00
C LYS A 142 -9.44 9.57 -1.78
N HIS A 143 -10.30 9.63 -2.81
CA HIS A 143 -11.70 9.27 -2.72
C HIS A 143 -12.04 8.16 -3.72
N GLN A 144 -12.94 7.28 -3.32
CA GLN A 144 -13.52 6.26 -4.19
C GLN A 144 -15.04 6.46 -4.22
N ALA A 145 -15.57 6.86 -5.37
CA ALA A 145 -16.99 6.99 -5.57
C ALA A 145 -17.65 5.60 -5.63
N MET A 146 -18.65 5.37 -4.75
CA MET A 146 -19.40 4.12 -4.69
C MET A 146 -20.80 4.27 -5.26
N MET A 147 -21.39 5.46 -5.16
CA MET A 147 -22.72 5.75 -5.66
C MET A 147 -22.84 7.18 -6.17
N GLU A 148 -23.79 7.38 -7.07
CA GLU A 148 -24.21 8.70 -7.53
C GLU A 148 -25.52 9.07 -6.80
N ILE A 149 -25.57 10.26 -6.24
CA ILE A 149 -26.75 10.78 -5.52
C ILE A 149 -27.27 11.96 -6.33
N GLU A 150 -28.56 11.93 -6.65
CA GLU A 150 -29.20 13.06 -7.32
C GLU A 150 -29.33 14.24 -6.35
N ASP A 151 -28.54 15.26 -6.55
CA ASP A 151 -28.58 16.49 -5.75
C ASP A 151 -28.49 17.70 -6.68
N ASN A 152 -29.57 18.48 -6.69
CA ASN A 152 -29.67 19.72 -7.49
C ASN A 152 -28.96 20.90 -6.84
N SER A 153 -28.63 20.80 -5.55
CA SER A 153 -28.06 21.91 -4.79
C SER A 153 -26.52 21.98 -4.95
N LYS A 154 -25.89 20.90 -5.43
CA LYS A 154 -24.43 20.82 -5.57
C LYS A 154 -24.00 20.62 -7.01
N GLU A 155 -22.77 21.03 -7.32
CA GLU A 155 -22.16 20.78 -8.63
C GLU A 155 -21.94 19.27 -8.83
N PRO A 156 -22.11 18.75 -10.07
CA PRO A 156 -21.80 17.36 -10.39
C PRO A 156 -20.35 17.02 -10.02
N GLY A 157 -20.16 15.84 -9.41
CA GLY A 157 -18.84 15.39 -8.95
C GLY A 157 -18.44 15.95 -7.59
N THR A 158 -19.32 16.66 -6.88
CA THR A 158 -19.11 17.08 -5.50
C THR A 158 -19.51 15.93 -4.55
N ILE A 159 -18.75 15.71 -3.52
CA ILE A 159 -19.02 14.67 -2.51
C ILE A 159 -20.17 15.17 -1.62
N VAL A 160 -21.27 14.42 -1.65
CA VAL A 160 -22.48 14.71 -0.87
C VAL A 160 -22.45 13.98 0.46
N GLN A 161 -22.03 12.73 0.42
CA GLN A 161 -22.05 11.84 1.57
C GLN A 161 -20.76 11.02 1.65
N GLU A 162 -20.26 10.82 2.84
CA GLU A 162 -19.17 9.89 3.14
C GLU A 162 -19.75 8.61 3.77
N ILE A 163 -19.53 7.48 3.09
CA ILE A 163 -20.02 6.17 3.52
C ILE A 163 -19.02 5.54 4.51
N GLN A 164 -17.73 5.70 4.19
CA GLN A 164 -16.63 5.21 5.02
C GLN A 164 -15.49 6.22 4.98
N LYS A 165 -14.98 6.56 6.16
CA LYS A 165 -13.90 7.54 6.28
C LYS A 165 -12.59 7.01 5.72
N GLY A 166 -11.93 7.81 4.89
CA GLY A 166 -10.57 7.59 4.45
C GLY A 166 -9.55 8.10 5.45
N PHE A 167 -8.36 7.54 5.40
CA PHE A 167 -7.26 7.95 6.27
C PHE A 167 -5.94 7.97 5.53
N MET A 168 -5.08 8.91 5.95
CA MET A 168 -3.69 9.04 5.49
C MET A 168 -2.73 8.84 6.66
N LEU A 169 -1.59 8.22 6.39
CA LEU A 169 -0.44 8.19 7.30
C LEU A 169 0.63 9.11 6.73
N LYS A 170 0.80 10.28 7.35
CA LYS A 170 1.62 11.36 6.80
C LYS A 170 1.15 11.73 5.38
N ASP A 171 1.96 11.47 4.36
CA ASP A 171 1.69 11.71 2.95
C ASP A 171 1.21 10.47 2.16
N ARG A 172 1.18 9.28 2.78
CA ARG A 172 0.72 8.05 2.13
C ARG A 172 -0.73 7.73 2.48
N LEU A 173 -1.50 7.36 1.48
CA LEU A 173 -2.87 6.91 1.66
C LEU A 173 -2.90 5.53 2.33
N LEU A 174 -3.60 5.42 3.47
CA LEU A 174 -3.90 4.14 4.12
C LEU A 174 -5.11 3.47 3.47
N ARG A 175 -6.19 4.27 3.31
CA ARG A 175 -7.45 3.85 2.73
C ARG A 175 -8.18 5.06 2.15
N PRO A 176 -8.73 4.98 0.92
CA PRO A 176 -9.56 6.04 0.36
C PRO A 176 -10.88 6.18 1.13
N SER A 177 -11.46 7.39 1.12
CA SER A 177 -12.83 7.58 1.57
C SER A 177 -13.79 7.00 0.56
N LEU A 178 -14.74 6.18 1.01
CA LEU A 178 -15.86 5.74 0.18
C LEU A 178 -16.96 6.79 0.22
N VAL A 179 -17.29 7.34 -0.94
CA VAL A 179 -18.15 8.52 -1.03
C VAL A 179 -19.29 8.36 -2.03
N GLY A 180 -20.39 9.07 -1.75
CA GLY A 180 -21.47 9.33 -2.70
C GLY A 180 -21.25 10.70 -3.34
N VAL A 181 -21.28 10.77 -4.67
CA VAL A 181 -21.06 11.99 -5.45
C VAL A 181 -22.36 12.51 -6.04
N SER A 182 -22.46 13.83 -6.15
CA SER A 182 -23.62 14.49 -6.76
C SER A 182 -23.66 14.23 -8.27
N LYS A 183 -24.87 13.92 -8.77
CA LYS A 183 -25.19 13.87 -10.19
C LYS A 183 -26.38 14.77 -10.46
N LYS A 184 -26.33 15.51 -11.54
CA LYS A 184 -27.53 16.24 -12.01
C LYS A 184 -28.57 15.24 -12.50
N PRO A 185 -29.84 15.35 -12.05
CA PRO A 185 -30.90 14.51 -12.59
C PRO A 185 -30.97 14.66 -14.10
N GLN A 186 -30.88 13.59 -14.83
CA GLN A 186 -31.18 13.57 -16.25
C GLN A 186 -32.68 13.79 -16.36
N LYS A 187 -33.10 14.92 -16.98
CA LYS A 187 -34.48 15.06 -17.44
C LYS A 187 -34.76 13.87 -18.35
N THR A 188 -35.51 12.91 -17.86
CA THR A 188 -36.06 11.83 -18.67
C THR A 188 -36.87 12.52 -19.77
N ALA A 189 -36.37 12.50 -21.01
CA ALA A 189 -37.15 12.93 -22.15
C ALA A 189 -38.39 12.03 -22.17
N GLU A 190 -39.54 12.62 -21.85
CA GLU A 190 -40.84 12.00 -22.05
C GLU A 190 -40.89 11.52 -23.50
N LYS A 191 -40.95 10.20 -23.68
CA LYS A 191 -41.31 9.61 -24.95
C LYS A 191 -42.75 10.04 -25.23
N GLU A 192 -42.92 11.04 -26.10
CA GLU A 192 -44.22 11.32 -26.69
C GLU A 192 -44.81 10.04 -27.29
N PRO A 193 -46.06 9.71 -26.99
CA PRO A 193 -46.71 8.58 -27.64
C PRO A 193 -46.95 8.97 -29.11
N LYS A 194 -46.27 8.28 -30.01
CA LYS A 194 -46.60 8.32 -31.44
C LYS A 194 -48.02 7.86 -31.62
N LYS A 195 -48.88 8.79 -32.06
CA LYS A 195 -50.21 8.52 -32.67
C LYS A 195 -50.01 7.83 -34.01
#